data_48690c0f432c0d944bcc2e8c2a7f729a
#
_entry.id   48690c0f432c0d944bcc2e8c2a7f729a
#
_cell.length_a   1.000
_cell.length_b   1.000
_cell.length_c   1.000
_cell.angle_alpha   90.00
_cell.angle_beta   90.00
_cell.angle_gamma   90.00
#
_symmetry.space_group_name_H-M   'P 1'
#
loop_
_entity.id
_entity.type
_entity.pdbx_description
1 polymer ?
#
loop_
_entity_poly.entity_id
_entity_poly.type
_entity_poly.pdbx_seq_one_letter_code
_entity_poly.pdbx_strand_id
1 'polypeptide(L)'
;KGMMAIAPASTMQEIADYSLLYPHAVYNYFKYTGDDKTVRELIPVMEGILEHFKQFVGNNGLLSGVKDKWNLVDWPENLRDDYDFSVTNPPQATGCHNVINAYYYFAIKTLEDIKTKLGIAYEAESGKVKEAFINEFYKEDIKLFTDTKESEHTALHSNALPLYFG
;
A
#
# COMPACT_ATOMS: atom_id res chain seq x y z
N LYS A 1 4.79 16.07 5.13
CA LYS A 1 3.32 16.01 4.97
C LYS A 1 3.04 15.12 3.75
N GLY A 2 2.42 13.99 3.92
CA GLY A 2 2.15 13.04 2.81
C GLY A 2 1.29 11.87 3.26
N MET A 3 0.97 11.79 4.54
CA MET A 3 0.03 10.81 5.07
C MET A 3 -1.27 11.47 5.49
N MET A 4 -2.34 10.71 5.45
CA MET A 4 -3.67 11.15 5.79
C MET A 4 -4.05 10.71 7.20
N ALA A 5 -4.67 11.61 7.97
CA ALA A 5 -5.34 11.24 9.20
C ALA A 5 -6.56 10.36 8.86
N ILE A 6 -6.81 9.34 9.69
CA ILE A 6 -7.92 8.41 9.49
C ILE A 6 -9.30 9.06 9.68
N ALA A 7 -9.36 10.20 10.36
CA ALA A 7 -10.58 10.98 10.49
C ALA A 7 -10.26 12.47 10.40
N PRO A 8 -10.98 13.24 9.54
CA PRO A 8 -10.79 14.68 9.43
C PRO A 8 -10.98 15.37 10.78
N ALA A 9 -10.13 16.35 11.07
CA ALA A 9 -10.17 17.16 12.30
C ALA A 9 -10.09 16.36 13.61
N SER A 10 -9.59 15.12 13.57
CA SER A 10 -9.36 14.30 14.76
C SER A 10 -7.90 14.39 15.22
N THR A 11 -7.66 13.96 16.46
CA THR A 11 -6.32 13.79 17.02
C THR A 11 -5.75 12.40 16.74
N MET A 12 -6.47 11.58 15.98
CA MET A 12 -6.01 10.23 15.62
C MET A 12 -4.82 10.31 14.68
N GLN A 13 -3.90 9.39 14.89
CA GLN A 13 -2.68 9.33 14.09
C GLN A 13 -2.96 8.90 12.65
N GLU A 14 -1.97 9.16 11.82
CA GLU A 14 -1.94 8.70 10.43
C GLU A 14 -1.64 7.20 10.38
N ILE A 15 -2.30 6.48 9.48
CA ILE A 15 -2.09 5.06 9.22
C ILE A 15 -1.62 4.89 7.77
N ALA A 16 -0.55 4.11 7.58
CA ALA A 16 0.13 4.00 6.30
C ALA A 16 -0.75 3.39 5.20
N ASP A 17 -1.36 2.24 5.48
CA ASP A 17 -2.26 1.54 4.55
C ASP A 17 -3.49 2.39 4.19
N TYR A 18 -4.05 3.12 5.16
CA TYR A 18 -5.18 4.02 4.93
C TYR A 18 -4.83 5.14 3.93
N SER A 19 -3.63 5.69 4.06
CA SER A 19 -3.14 6.70 3.10
C SER A 19 -2.94 6.10 1.70
N LEU A 20 -2.41 4.88 1.62
CA LEU A 20 -2.20 4.17 0.36
C LEU A 20 -3.51 3.72 -0.31
N LEU A 21 -4.60 3.58 0.43
CA LEU A 21 -5.94 3.31 -0.12
C LEU A 21 -6.61 4.55 -0.73
N TYR A 22 -6.11 5.75 -0.49
CA TYR A 22 -6.75 6.97 -1.00
C TYR A 22 -6.89 7.01 -2.53
N PRO A 23 -5.88 6.63 -3.35
CA PRO A 23 -6.06 6.54 -4.80
C PRO A 23 -7.22 5.64 -5.21
N HIS A 24 -7.42 4.52 -4.51
CA HIS A 24 -8.53 3.62 -4.78
C HIS A 24 -9.90 4.24 -4.45
N ALA A 25 -9.99 5.00 -3.36
CA ALA A 25 -11.22 5.74 -3.02
C ALA A 25 -11.56 6.76 -4.11
N VAL A 26 -10.56 7.52 -4.59
CA VAL A 26 -10.74 8.47 -5.72
C VAL A 26 -11.12 7.75 -7.00
N TYR A 27 -10.52 6.59 -7.31
CA TYR A 27 -10.87 5.79 -8.48
C TYR A 27 -12.30 5.26 -8.42
N ASN A 28 -12.76 4.82 -7.26
CA ASN A 28 -14.14 4.40 -7.06
C ASN A 28 -15.10 5.58 -7.26
N TYR A 29 -14.80 6.74 -6.66
CA TYR A 29 -15.58 7.95 -6.92
C TYR A 29 -15.69 8.23 -8.43
N PHE A 30 -14.56 8.17 -9.15
CA PHE A 30 -14.54 8.37 -10.60
C PHE A 30 -15.42 7.35 -11.35
N LYS A 31 -15.34 6.07 -10.99
CA LYS A 31 -16.16 5.02 -11.63
C LYS A 31 -17.66 5.24 -11.45
N TYR A 32 -18.07 5.73 -10.27
CA TYR A 32 -19.48 5.93 -9.98
C TYR A 32 -20.06 7.26 -10.48
N THR A 33 -19.24 8.30 -10.57
CA THR A 33 -19.73 9.66 -10.90
C THR A 33 -19.38 10.11 -12.32
N GLY A 34 -18.30 9.62 -12.91
CA GLY A 34 -17.73 10.13 -14.14
C GLY A 34 -17.14 11.55 -14.03
N ASP A 35 -16.98 12.08 -12.80
CA ASP A 35 -16.49 13.45 -12.57
C ASP A 35 -14.96 13.52 -12.73
N ASP A 36 -14.51 13.69 -13.97
CA ASP A 36 -13.09 13.81 -14.30
C ASP A 36 -12.48 15.12 -13.78
N LYS A 37 -13.25 16.18 -13.65
CA LYS A 37 -12.77 17.47 -13.14
C LYS A 37 -12.26 17.35 -11.70
N THR A 38 -13.09 16.86 -10.80
CA THR A 38 -12.72 16.65 -9.40
C THR A 38 -11.55 15.68 -9.28
N VAL A 39 -11.55 14.60 -10.06
CA VAL A 39 -10.45 13.62 -10.03
C VAL A 39 -9.12 14.25 -10.47
N ARG A 40 -9.12 15.10 -11.50
CA ARG A 40 -7.91 15.85 -11.93
C ARG A 40 -7.36 16.75 -10.81
N GLU A 41 -8.24 17.41 -10.07
CA GLU A 41 -7.86 18.26 -8.93
C GLU A 41 -7.24 17.45 -7.77
N LEU A 42 -7.58 16.15 -7.66
CA LEU A 42 -7.06 15.25 -6.62
C LEU A 42 -5.76 14.52 -7.00
N ILE A 43 -5.34 14.52 -8.28
CA ILE A 43 -4.09 13.88 -8.71
C ILE A 43 -2.88 14.37 -7.90
N PRO A 44 -2.64 15.68 -7.69
CA PRO A 44 -1.49 16.13 -6.91
C PRO A 44 -1.49 15.62 -5.46
N VAL A 45 -2.67 15.35 -4.88
CA VAL A 45 -2.76 14.76 -3.54
C VAL A 45 -2.29 13.32 -3.56
N MET A 46 -2.73 12.51 -4.54
CA MET A 46 -2.31 11.12 -4.70
C MET A 46 -0.80 11.03 -4.98
N GLU A 47 -0.28 11.87 -5.86
CA GLU A 47 1.16 11.97 -6.13
C GLU A 47 1.95 12.36 -4.87
N GLY A 48 1.45 13.30 -4.09
CA GLY A 48 2.07 13.71 -2.82
C GLY A 48 2.12 12.60 -1.77
N ILE A 49 1.11 11.73 -1.73
CA ILE A 49 1.12 10.52 -0.88
C ILE A 49 2.22 9.57 -1.36
N LEU A 50 2.26 9.22 -2.63
CA LEU A 50 3.27 8.29 -3.16
C LEU A 50 4.68 8.85 -3.01
N GLU A 51 4.89 10.14 -3.25
CA GLU A 51 6.17 10.80 -3.05
C GLU A 51 6.64 10.74 -1.59
N HIS A 52 5.71 10.86 -0.64
CA HIS A 52 6.03 10.67 0.77
C HIS A 52 6.54 9.24 1.06
N PHE A 53 5.93 8.22 0.45
CA PHE A 53 6.35 6.84 0.67
C PHE A 53 7.68 6.50 -0.02
N LYS A 54 8.10 7.22 -1.06
CA LYS A 54 9.39 6.99 -1.75
C LYS A 54 10.60 7.08 -0.81
N GLN A 55 10.54 7.85 0.27
CA GLN A 55 11.61 7.93 1.27
C GLN A 55 11.88 6.60 2.01
N PHE A 56 10.93 5.68 1.98
CA PHE A 56 11.03 4.35 2.61
C PHE A 56 11.36 3.24 1.60
N VAL A 57 11.52 3.56 0.33
CA VAL A 57 11.85 2.58 -0.71
C VAL A 57 13.31 2.17 -0.56
N GLY A 58 13.52 0.88 -0.31
CA GLY A 58 14.85 0.27 -0.22
C GLY A 58 15.46 -0.06 -1.59
N ASN A 59 16.64 -0.64 -1.58
CA ASN A 59 17.36 -1.03 -2.80
C ASN A 59 16.64 -2.11 -3.62
N ASN A 60 15.73 -2.87 -2.98
CA ASN A 60 14.87 -3.86 -3.64
C ASN A 60 13.63 -3.25 -4.32
N GLY A 61 13.45 -1.93 -4.27
CA GLY A 61 12.30 -1.24 -4.86
C GLY A 61 11.01 -1.31 -4.03
N LEU A 62 11.07 -1.81 -2.80
CA LEU A 62 9.93 -1.97 -1.89
C LEU A 62 10.08 -1.10 -0.64
N LEU A 63 8.95 -0.81 0.00
CA LEU A 63 8.92 -0.08 1.27
C LEU A 63 9.56 -0.91 2.38
N SER A 64 10.46 -0.29 3.13
CA SER A 64 11.10 -0.87 4.29
C SER A 64 11.22 0.17 5.40
N GLY A 65 11.01 -0.25 6.65
CA GLY A 65 11.17 0.62 7.80
C GLY A 65 10.19 1.79 7.85
N VAL A 66 8.95 1.60 7.40
CA VAL A 66 7.85 2.57 7.57
C VAL A 66 7.47 2.58 9.05
N LYS A 67 8.29 3.24 9.85
CA LYS A 67 8.17 3.38 11.31
C LYS A 67 7.58 4.74 11.67
N ASP A 68 7.33 4.96 12.94
CA ASP A 68 6.73 6.16 13.51
C ASP A 68 5.26 6.38 13.12
N LYS A 69 4.69 5.46 12.33
CA LYS A 69 3.28 5.42 11.93
C LYS A 69 2.76 4.00 12.07
N TRP A 70 1.46 3.85 12.25
CA TRP A 70 0.87 2.52 12.29
C TRP A 70 0.87 1.90 10.90
N ASN A 71 1.40 0.68 10.83
CA ASN A 71 1.24 -0.24 9.71
C ASN A 71 0.18 -1.27 10.10
N LEU A 72 -1.07 -0.97 9.81
CA LEU A 72 -2.16 -1.82 10.22
C LEU A 72 -2.30 -3.00 9.26
N VAL A 73 -2.32 -4.23 9.78
CA VAL A 73 -2.69 -5.42 9.01
C VAL A 73 -4.18 -5.68 9.20
N ASP A 74 -4.61 -5.81 10.47
CA ASP A 74 -6.02 -5.77 10.87
C ASP A 74 -6.12 -5.27 12.32
N TRP A 75 -7.29 -4.75 12.71
CA TRP A 75 -7.39 -4.09 14.02
C TRP A 75 -7.32 -5.07 15.20
N PRO A 76 -8.19 -6.07 15.34
CA PRO A 76 -8.07 -7.02 16.43
C PRO A 76 -6.91 -7.98 16.19
N GLU A 77 -6.15 -8.26 17.23
CA GLU A 77 -5.02 -9.18 17.15
C GLU A 77 -5.41 -10.57 16.62
N ASN A 78 -6.55 -11.06 17.05
CA ASN A 78 -7.08 -12.36 16.63
C ASN A 78 -7.59 -12.40 15.17
N LEU A 79 -7.64 -11.28 14.46
CA LEU A 79 -7.99 -11.22 13.04
C LEU A 79 -6.77 -11.04 12.13
N ARG A 80 -5.58 -10.91 12.69
CA ARG A 80 -4.33 -10.72 11.93
C ARG A 80 -3.72 -12.02 11.42
N ASP A 81 -4.29 -13.16 11.77
CA ASP A 81 -3.80 -14.48 11.35
C ASP A 81 -2.30 -14.65 11.68
N ASP A 82 -1.92 -14.31 12.92
CA ASP A 82 -0.55 -14.33 13.44
C ASP A 82 0.51 -13.62 12.57
N TYR A 83 0.08 -12.61 11.80
CA TYR A 83 1.02 -11.82 10.98
C TYR A 83 2.20 -11.31 11.83
N ASP A 84 3.42 -11.46 11.31
CA ASP A 84 4.69 -11.23 12.03
C ASP A 84 4.89 -9.82 12.56
N PHE A 85 4.09 -8.84 12.11
CA PHE A 85 4.21 -7.46 12.54
C PHE A 85 3.11 -7.06 13.52
N SER A 86 3.51 -6.57 14.70
CA SER A 86 2.58 -6.00 15.67
C SER A 86 2.22 -4.57 15.30
N VAL A 87 0.95 -4.23 15.46
CA VAL A 87 0.46 -2.86 15.28
C VAL A 87 0.24 -2.14 16.62
N THR A 88 0.48 -2.83 17.73
CA THR A 88 0.18 -2.33 19.07
C THR A 88 1.36 -1.64 19.77
N ASN A 89 2.58 -1.91 19.32
CA ASN A 89 3.81 -1.37 19.93
C ASN A 89 4.63 -0.60 18.90
N PRO A 90 4.45 0.72 18.77
CA PRO A 90 5.34 1.56 17.97
C PRO A 90 6.78 1.58 18.54
N PRO A 91 7.81 1.78 17.72
CA PRO A 91 7.79 1.78 16.27
C PRO A 91 7.63 0.38 15.68
N GLN A 92 6.73 0.23 14.74
CA GLN A 92 6.50 -1.05 14.09
C GLN A 92 7.22 -1.12 12.76
N ALA A 93 7.24 -2.33 12.19
CA ALA A 93 7.74 -2.58 10.84
C ALA A 93 9.14 -2.00 10.60
N THR A 94 10.12 -2.57 11.27
CA THR A 94 11.54 -2.20 11.05
C THR A 94 12.11 -2.73 9.74
N GLY A 95 11.41 -3.61 9.05
CA GLY A 95 11.83 -4.26 7.81
C GLY A 95 10.86 -4.09 6.66
N CYS A 96 11.10 -4.85 5.60
CA CYS A 96 10.23 -4.96 4.43
C CYS A 96 9.19 -6.06 4.69
N HIS A 97 7.91 -5.74 4.57
CA HIS A 97 6.85 -6.71 4.78
C HIS A 97 5.75 -6.64 3.72
N ASN A 98 5.04 -7.74 3.55
CA ASN A 98 4.11 -7.98 2.46
C ASN A 98 2.96 -6.96 2.41
N VAL A 99 2.16 -6.87 3.46
CA VAL A 99 0.88 -6.14 3.44
C VAL A 99 1.04 -4.68 3.05
N ILE A 100 2.01 -3.94 3.65
CA ILE A 100 2.21 -2.54 3.29
C ILE A 100 2.69 -2.38 1.84
N ASN A 101 3.48 -3.33 1.34
CA ASN A 101 3.96 -3.31 -0.04
C ASN A 101 2.87 -3.70 -1.04
N ALA A 102 1.93 -4.56 -0.68
CA ALA A 102 0.73 -4.81 -1.48
C ALA A 102 -0.11 -3.52 -1.63
N TYR A 103 -0.33 -2.77 -0.55
CA TYR A 103 -1.00 -1.47 -0.61
C TYR A 103 -0.22 -0.44 -1.43
N TYR A 104 1.11 -0.41 -1.31
CA TYR A 104 1.96 0.50 -2.08
C TYR A 104 1.86 0.22 -3.59
N TYR A 105 2.00 -1.03 -4.00
CA TYR A 105 1.77 -1.46 -5.37
C TYR A 105 0.39 -1.02 -5.88
N PHE A 106 -0.65 -1.31 -5.09
CA PHE A 106 -2.02 -0.99 -5.47
C PHE A 106 -2.27 0.51 -5.62
N ALA A 107 -1.66 1.34 -4.76
CA ALA A 107 -1.75 2.78 -4.85
C ALA A 107 -1.13 3.32 -6.15
N ILE A 108 0.07 2.84 -6.50
CA ILE A 108 0.75 3.22 -7.76
C ILE A 108 -0.08 2.80 -8.96
N LYS A 109 -0.46 1.52 -9.03
CA LYS A 109 -1.26 0.96 -10.11
C LYS A 109 -2.57 1.72 -10.30
N THR A 110 -3.27 2.02 -9.22
CA THR A 110 -4.54 2.76 -9.27
C THR A 110 -4.36 4.17 -9.79
N LEU A 111 -3.30 4.89 -9.39
CA LEU A 111 -3.00 6.22 -9.93
C LEU A 111 -2.66 6.15 -11.42
N GLU A 112 -1.90 5.15 -11.86
CA GLU A 112 -1.61 4.90 -13.27
C GLU A 112 -2.89 4.65 -14.08
N ASP A 113 -3.80 3.82 -13.55
CA ASP A 113 -5.11 3.54 -14.17
C ASP A 113 -5.98 4.81 -14.31
N ILE A 114 -5.99 5.67 -13.28
CA ILE A 114 -6.67 6.97 -13.31
C ILE A 114 -6.07 7.85 -14.40
N LYS A 115 -4.74 8.02 -14.41
CA LYS A 115 -4.04 8.85 -15.40
C LYS A 115 -4.27 8.36 -16.83
N THR A 116 -4.23 7.04 -17.04
CA THR A 116 -4.54 6.42 -18.33
C THR A 116 -5.94 6.79 -18.80
N LYS A 117 -6.95 6.63 -17.93
CA LYS A 117 -8.35 6.98 -18.27
C LYS A 117 -8.56 8.46 -18.55
N LEU A 118 -7.80 9.33 -17.91
CA LEU A 118 -7.85 10.78 -18.09
C LEU A 118 -6.96 11.28 -19.24
N GLY A 119 -6.20 10.41 -19.90
CA GLY A 119 -5.25 10.80 -20.95
C GLY A 119 -4.07 11.63 -20.44
N ILE A 120 -3.65 11.43 -19.20
CA ILE A 120 -2.53 12.13 -18.57
C ILE A 120 -1.27 11.28 -18.71
N ALA A 121 -0.20 11.86 -19.24
CA ALA A 121 1.09 11.17 -19.34
C ALA A 121 1.70 10.89 -17.96
N TYR A 122 2.34 9.73 -17.81
CA TYR A 122 3.05 9.33 -16.60
C TYR A 122 4.17 8.34 -16.95
N GLU A 123 5.12 8.19 -16.03
CA GLU A 123 6.10 7.11 -16.06
C GLU A 123 5.56 5.91 -15.30
N ALA A 124 5.52 4.74 -15.95
CA ALA A 124 4.97 3.53 -15.36
C ALA A 124 5.96 2.91 -14.35
N GLU A 125 5.52 2.76 -13.11
CA GLU A 125 6.31 2.19 -12.01
C GLU A 125 5.73 0.89 -11.47
N SER A 126 4.40 0.69 -11.59
CA SER A 126 3.68 -0.43 -10.96
C SER A 126 4.23 -1.79 -11.38
N GLY A 127 4.62 -1.97 -12.65
CA GLY A 127 5.19 -3.23 -13.12
C GLY A 127 6.49 -3.62 -12.42
N LYS A 128 7.38 -2.63 -12.16
CA LYS A 128 8.65 -2.85 -11.44
C LYS A 128 8.40 -3.21 -9.98
N VAL A 129 7.43 -2.53 -9.34
CA VAL A 129 7.07 -2.80 -7.94
C VAL A 129 6.42 -4.17 -7.81
N LYS A 130 5.57 -4.58 -8.77
CA LYS A 130 4.98 -5.93 -8.80
C LYS A 130 6.04 -7.01 -8.91
N GLU A 131 6.99 -6.85 -9.82
CA GLU A 131 8.10 -7.80 -9.98
C GLU A 131 8.94 -7.90 -8.70
N ALA A 132 9.29 -6.77 -8.11
CA ALA A 132 10.01 -6.72 -6.84
C ALA A 132 9.23 -7.41 -5.71
N PHE A 133 7.91 -7.19 -5.64
CA PHE A 133 7.02 -7.82 -4.65
C PHE A 133 7.00 -9.34 -4.79
N ILE A 134 6.83 -9.86 -6.01
CA ILE A 134 6.84 -11.30 -6.27
C ILE A 134 8.19 -11.90 -5.87
N ASN A 135 9.30 -11.28 -6.28
CA ASN A 135 10.64 -11.75 -5.96
C ASN A 135 10.97 -11.76 -4.46
N GLU A 136 10.36 -10.85 -3.69
CA GLU A 136 10.60 -10.73 -2.25
C GLU A 136 9.78 -11.71 -1.43
N PHE A 137 8.48 -11.89 -1.76
CA PHE A 137 7.53 -12.54 -0.88
C PHE A 137 6.98 -13.89 -1.40
N TYR A 138 7.01 -14.14 -2.72
CA TYR A 138 6.46 -15.38 -3.27
C TYR A 138 7.41 -16.55 -3.10
N LYS A 139 6.90 -17.67 -2.57
CA LYS A 139 7.62 -18.92 -2.44
C LYS A 139 7.09 -19.94 -3.45
N GLU A 140 7.94 -20.29 -4.41
CA GLU A 140 7.56 -21.16 -5.52
C GLU A 140 7.22 -22.59 -5.08
N ASP A 141 7.84 -23.08 -4.02
CA ASP A 141 7.67 -24.44 -3.48
C ASP A 141 6.30 -24.65 -2.83
N ILE A 142 5.77 -23.63 -2.14
CA ILE A 142 4.45 -23.67 -1.49
C ILE A 142 3.37 -22.92 -2.27
N LYS A 143 3.73 -22.17 -3.32
CA LYS A 143 2.81 -21.37 -4.15
C LYS A 143 2.05 -20.28 -3.39
N LEU A 144 2.65 -19.73 -2.33
CA LEU A 144 2.07 -18.70 -1.47
C LEU A 144 3.05 -17.55 -1.25
N PHE A 145 2.50 -16.43 -0.82
CA PHE A 145 3.27 -15.28 -0.35
C PHE A 145 3.50 -15.37 1.16
N THR A 146 4.72 -15.10 1.60
CA THR A 146 5.08 -14.99 3.03
C THR A 146 4.92 -13.56 3.54
N ASP A 147 4.85 -13.38 4.86
CA ASP A 147 4.67 -12.07 5.51
C ASP A 147 5.91 -11.18 5.34
N THR A 148 7.09 -11.78 5.42
CA THR A 148 8.39 -11.18 5.10
C THR A 148 9.23 -12.16 4.31
N LYS A 149 10.38 -11.71 3.80
CA LYS A 149 11.31 -12.58 3.05
C LYS A 149 11.83 -13.74 3.90
N GLU A 150 12.11 -13.46 5.16
CA GLU A 150 12.68 -14.41 6.12
C GLU A 150 11.61 -15.24 6.84
N SER A 151 10.34 -14.85 6.74
CA SER A 151 9.23 -15.57 7.37
C SER A 151 8.89 -16.86 6.62
N GLU A 152 8.53 -17.89 7.37
CA GLU A 152 7.85 -19.08 6.84
C GLU A 152 6.32 -18.96 6.98
N HIS A 153 5.83 -17.94 7.67
CA HIS A 153 4.42 -17.70 7.89
C HIS A 153 3.76 -17.08 6.65
N THR A 154 2.54 -17.51 6.35
CA THR A 154 1.77 -17.15 5.16
C THR A 154 0.38 -16.68 5.55
N ALA A 155 0.30 -15.54 6.22
CA ALA A 155 -0.98 -14.99 6.68
C ALA A 155 -2.02 -14.85 5.56
N LEU A 156 -3.29 -14.90 5.93
CA LEU A 156 -4.40 -14.67 5.02
C LEU A 156 -4.23 -13.33 4.27
N HIS A 157 -3.83 -12.26 4.98
CA HIS A 157 -3.64 -10.93 4.40
C HIS A 157 -2.50 -10.90 3.37
N SER A 158 -1.42 -11.63 3.63
CA SER A 158 -0.27 -11.75 2.71
C SER A 158 -0.63 -12.42 1.39
N ASN A 159 -1.74 -13.13 1.32
CA ASN A 159 -2.20 -13.83 0.12
C ASN A 159 -3.46 -13.20 -0.49
N ALA A 160 -4.43 -12.81 0.32
CA ALA A 160 -5.66 -12.23 -0.17
C ALA A 160 -5.47 -10.85 -0.83
N LEU A 161 -4.63 -9.97 -0.23
CA LEU A 161 -4.39 -8.63 -0.75
C LEU A 161 -3.69 -8.63 -2.11
N PRO A 162 -2.55 -9.34 -2.32
CA PRO A 162 -1.93 -9.43 -3.64
C PRO A 162 -2.86 -9.99 -4.72
N LEU A 163 -3.66 -11.00 -4.39
CA LEU A 163 -4.66 -11.55 -5.32
C LEU A 163 -5.75 -10.54 -5.68
N TYR A 164 -6.21 -9.77 -4.72
CA TYR A 164 -7.24 -8.74 -4.93
C TYR A 164 -6.70 -7.55 -5.74
N PHE A 165 -5.46 -7.16 -5.49
CA PHE A 165 -4.83 -6.01 -6.15
C PHE A 165 -4.29 -6.32 -7.55
N GLY A 166 -4.09 -7.59 -7.91
CA GLY A 166 -3.64 -8.05 -9.22
C GLY A 166 -2.16 -8.01 -9.40
#